data_9d028b918177017ced1295ab69c25021
#
_entry.id   9d028b918177017ced1295ab69c25021
#
_cell.length_a   1.000
_cell.length_b   1.000
_cell.length_c   1.000
_cell.angle_alpha   90.00
_cell.angle_beta   90.00
_cell.angle_gamma   90.00
#
_symmetry.space_group_name_H-M   'P 1'
#
loop_
_entity.id
_entity.type
_entity.pdbx_description
1 polymer ?
#
loop_
_entity_poly.entity_id
_entity_poly.type
_entity_poly.pdbx_seq_one_letter_code
_entity_poly.pdbx_strand_id
1 'polypeptide(L)'
;MGMNISDFFDMDVLIQILTDSSTATGIGIIAVDEKGEYMMDPIGWKDFCMKYTRGTKEGLRRCVKCDQEGQGVYFCHAGLIDFTADIKIGDHFIGKLVGGQVLPQPPDEEHFRNLAVELGIDPDEYIEALQDITVRTEEEIRASAKLLDEVVNIVVNSQYVRKKDEDLILIFDQEIDKASDLIREINGK
;
A
#
# COMPACT_ATOMS: atom_id res chain seq x y z
N MET A 1 23.03 -1.27 -0.67
CA MET A 1 22.02 -1.03 -1.72
C MET A 1 20.70 -1.49 -1.14
N GLY A 2 19.71 -0.61 -1.00
CA GLY A 2 18.39 -1.00 -0.59
C GLY A 2 17.77 -1.92 -1.65
N MET A 3 17.08 -2.97 -1.25
CA MET A 3 16.27 -3.79 -2.17
C MET A 3 15.11 -2.94 -2.64
N ASN A 4 14.98 -2.75 -3.97
CA ASN A 4 13.79 -2.12 -4.52
C ASN A 4 12.78 -3.24 -4.82
N ILE A 5 11.55 -3.09 -4.36
CA ILE A 5 10.49 -4.09 -4.58
C ILE A 5 10.29 -4.39 -6.07
N SER A 6 10.44 -3.37 -6.93
CA SER A 6 10.30 -3.52 -8.39
C SER A 6 11.35 -4.45 -9.03
N ASP A 7 12.45 -4.74 -8.33
CA ASP A 7 13.48 -5.66 -8.84
C ASP A 7 13.06 -7.13 -8.68
N PHE A 8 12.12 -7.40 -7.78
CA PHE A 8 11.71 -8.75 -7.39
C PHE A 8 10.22 -9.01 -7.59
N PHE A 9 9.45 -7.97 -7.87
CA PHE A 9 8.01 -8.03 -7.86
C PHE A 9 7.39 -7.33 -9.07
N ASP A 10 6.40 -7.99 -9.68
CA ASP A 10 5.59 -7.42 -10.73
C ASP A 10 4.57 -6.44 -10.11
N MET A 11 4.86 -5.15 -10.21
CA MET A 11 4.01 -4.09 -9.66
C MET A 11 2.60 -4.09 -10.26
N ASP A 12 2.43 -4.52 -11.51
CA ASP A 12 1.11 -4.56 -12.16
C ASP A 12 0.19 -5.56 -11.44
N VAL A 13 0.73 -6.70 -10.99
CA VAL A 13 -0.02 -7.70 -10.21
C VAL A 13 -0.45 -7.11 -8.87
N LEU A 14 0.44 -6.40 -8.17
CA LEU A 14 0.10 -5.76 -6.91
C LEU A 14 -0.99 -4.71 -7.10
N ILE A 15 -0.81 -3.80 -8.06
CA ILE A 15 -1.76 -2.74 -8.37
C ILE A 15 -3.15 -3.34 -8.71
N GLN A 16 -3.20 -4.44 -9.48
CA GLN A 16 -4.46 -5.10 -9.80
C GLN A 16 -5.16 -5.65 -8.55
N ILE A 17 -4.43 -6.36 -7.68
CA ILE A 17 -4.98 -6.89 -6.41
C ILE A 17 -5.53 -5.76 -5.54
N LEU A 18 -4.78 -4.67 -5.41
CA LEU A 18 -5.18 -3.53 -4.60
C LEU A 18 -6.39 -2.79 -5.22
N THR A 19 -6.44 -2.70 -6.54
CA THR A 19 -7.57 -2.09 -7.28
C THR A 19 -8.85 -2.90 -7.08
N ASP A 20 -8.78 -4.21 -7.24
CA ASP A 20 -9.93 -5.09 -7.03
C ASP A 20 -10.39 -5.08 -5.57
N SER A 21 -9.45 -5.07 -4.64
CA SER A 21 -9.74 -4.94 -3.21
C SER A 21 -10.41 -3.62 -2.87
N SER A 22 -9.88 -2.50 -3.38
CA SER A 22 -10.47 -1.18 -3.19
C SER A 22 -11.88 -1.10 -3.78
N THR A 23 -12.08 -1.65 -4.97
CA THR A 23 -13.39 -1.70 -5.63
C THR A 23 -14.40 -2.51 -4.82
N ALA A 24 -14.01 -3.66 -4.28
CA ALA A 24 -14.88 -4.54 -3.52
C ALA A 24 -15.24 -3.99 -2.13
N THR A 25 -14.30 -3.29 -1.49
CA THR A 25 -14.44 -2.84 -0.10
C THR A 25 -14.77 -1.35 0.04
N GLY A 26 -14.50 -0.54 -0.98
CA GLY A 26 -14.57 0.92 -0.90
C GLY A 26 -13.45 1.54 -0.06
N ILE A 27 -12.42 0.76 0.30
CA ILE A 27 -11.26 1.21 1.08
C ILE A 27 -10.23 1.82 0.13
N GLY A 28 -9.79 3.04 0.41
CA GLY A 28 -8.66 3.65 -0.29
C GLY A 28 -7.35 3.01 0.13
N ILE A 29 -6.43 2.76 -0.82
CA ILE A 29 -5.17 2.04 -0.54
C ILE A 29 -4.01 2.72 -1.25
N ILE A 30 -2.85 2.73 -0.60
CA ILE A 30 -1.56 3.12 -1.18
C ILE A 30 -0.44 2.23 -0.63
N ALA A 31 0.60 2.02 -1.42
CA ALA A 31 1.84 1.40 -0.96
C ALA A 31 2.92 2.47 -0.79
N VAL A 32 3.65 2.43 0.33
CA VAL A 32 4.79 3.29 0.61
C VAL A 32 6.02 2.44 0.93
N ASP A 33 7.19 2.95 0.56
CA ASP A 33 8.48 2.30 0.85
C ASP A 33 8.92 2.47 2.32
N GLU A 34 10.13 2.02 2.64
CA GLU A 34 10.75 2.15 3.96
C GLU A 34 10.89 3.61 4.43
N LYS A 35 10.93 4.56 3.50
CA LYS A 35 11.06 6.01 3.78
C LYS A 35 9.71 6.71 3.88
N GLY A 36 8.61 6.00 3.54
CA GLY A 36 7.27 6.56 3.43
C GLY A 36 7.01 7.26 2.10
N GLU A 37 7.86 7.05 1.08
CA GLU A 37 7.62 7.55 -0.26
C GLU A 37 6.64 6.65 -1.01
N TYR A 38 5.80 7.25 -1.83
CA TYR A 38 4.77 6.52 -2.58
C TYR A 38 5.40 5.63 -3.64
N MET A 39 5.07 4.35 -3.58
CA MET A 39 5.52 3.34 -4.55
C MET A 39 4.58 3.23 -5.75
N MET A 40 3.39 3.80 -5.66
CA MET A 40 2.35 3.78 -6.67
C MET A 40 1.38 4.94 -6.45
N ASP A 41 0.54 5.23 -7.45
CA ASP A 41 -0.54 6.19 -7.29
C ASP A 41 -1.60 5.67 -6.30
N PRO A 42 -2.24 6.55 -5.50
CA PRO A 42 -3.32 6.17 -4.60
C PRO A 42 -4.50 5.54 -5.35
N ILE A 43 -5.01 4.42 -4.85
CA ILE A 43 -6.16 3.72 -5.39
C ILE A 43 -7.39 3.99 -4.52
N GLY A 44 -8.50 4.42 -5.13
CA GLY A 44 -9.79 4.59 -4.45
C GLY A 44 -9.83 5.72 -3.42
N TRP A 45 -8.82 6.59 -3.38
CA TRP A 45 -8.80 7.73 -2.47
C TRP A 45 -9.84 8.77 -2.83
N LYS A 46 -10.47 9.36 -1.80
CA LYS A 46 -11.58 10.28 -1.93
C LYS A 46 -11.15 11.74 -1.82
N ASP A 47 -11.92 12.63 -2.45
CA ASP A 47 -11.71 14.08 -2.42
C ASP A 47 -11.69 14.66 -1.01
N PHE A 48 -12.46 14.08 -0.09
CA PHE A 48 -12.41 14.42 1.33
C PHE A 48 -10.98 14.45 1.88
N CYS A 49 -10.19 13.43 1.56
CA CYS A 49 -8.80 13.36 1.98
C CYS A 49 -7.88 14.12 1.01
N MET A 50 -7.98 13.87 -0.30
CA MET A 50 -7.00 14.37 -1.27
C MET A 50 -7.14 15.87 -1.53
N LYS A 51 -8.34 16.30 -1.84
CA LYS A 51 -8.60 17.70 -2.21
C LYS A 51 -8.73 18.60 -0.98
N TYR A 52 -9.48 18.16 0.02
CA TYR A 52 -9.81 19.00 1.16
C TYR A 52 -8.81 18.86 2.30
N THR A 53 -8.74 17.70 2.97
CA THR A 53 -7.89 17.55 4.17
C THR A 53 -6.41 17.77 3.84
N ARG A 54 -5.87 17.01 2.86
CA ARG A 54 -4.47 17.15 2.41
C ARG A 54 -4.22 18.39 1.55
N GLY A 55 -5.27 19.03 1.05
CA GLY A 55 -5.19 20.29 0.33
C GLY A 55 -4.80 21.47 1.21
N THR A 56 -4.92 21.35 2.53
CA THR A 56 -4.47 22.36 3.49
C THR A 56 -3.09 22.03 4.07
N LYS A 57 -2.31 23.04 4.40
CA LYS A 57 -0.95 22.84 4.97
C LYS A 57 -1.00 22.07 6.29
N GLU A 58 -1.94 22.41 7.18
CA GLU A 58 -2.05 21.76 8.49
C GLU A 58 -2.63 20.36 8.36
N GLY A 59 -3.64 20.15 7.53
CA GLY A 59 -4.22 18.84 7.26
C GLY A 59 -3.18 17.89 6.66
N LEU A 60 -2.41 18.33 5.66
CA LEU A 60 -1.32 17.52 5.09
C LEU A 60 -0.29 17.13 6.15
N ARG A 61 0.15 18.08 6.97
CA ARG A 61 1.10 17.79 8.06
C ARG A 61 0.59 16.72 9.02
N ARG A 62 -0.69 16.80 9.40
CA ARG A 62 -1.32 15.81 10.29
C ARG A 62 -1.49 14.46 9.59
N CYS A 63 -1.87 14.43 8.31
CA CYS A 63 -1.98 13.20 7.53
C CYS A 63 -0.63 12.47 7.45
N VAL A 64 0.44 13.18 7.05
CA VAL A 64 1.79 12.59 6.97
C VAL A 64 2.23 12.00 8.31
N LYS A 65 1.94 12.71 9.42
CA LYS A 65 2.22 12.18 10.75
C LYS A 65 1.44 10.89 11.04
N CYS A 66 0.14 10.84 10.71
CA CYS A 66 -0.66 9.62 10.88
C CYS A 66 -0.12 8.46 10.03
N ASP A 67 0.28 8.72 8.78
CA ASP A 67 0.84 7.70 7.87
C ASP A 67 2.18 7.14 8.40
N GLN A 68 2.99 7.98 9.04
CA GLN A 68 4.27 7.56 9.62
C GLN A 68 4.14 6.79 10.93
N GLU A 69 3.27 7.28 11.84
CA GLU A 69 3.13 6.74 13.20
C GLU A 69 2.08 5.62 13.30
N GLY A 70 1.17 5.50 12.31
CA GLY A 70 0.08 4.54 12.31
C GLY A 70 0.56 3.09 12.29
N GLN A 71 -0.05 2.25 13.14
CA GLN A 71 0.23 0.82 13.24
C GLN A 71 -1.06 0.04 13.38
N GLY A 72 -1.20 -1.03 12.60
CA GLY A 72 -2.43 -1.82 12.61
C GLY A 72 -3.63 -0.99 12.18
N VAL A 73 -4.75 -1.13 12.85
CA VAL A 73 -5.98 -0.36 12.59
C VAL A 73 -6.09 0.77 13.61
N TYR A 74 -6.22 2.00 13.13
CA TYR A 74 -6.22 3.21 13.97
C TYR A 74 -7.13 4.31 13.43
N PHE A 75 -7.50 5.28 14.29
CA PHE A 75 -8.18 6.49 13.83
C PHE A 75 -7.14 7.53 13.41
N CYS A 76 -7.29 8.07 12.20
CA CYS A 76 -6.49 9.19 11.75
C CYS A 76 -6.97 10.51 12.38
N HIS A 77 -6.19 11.57 12.21
CA HIS A 77 -6.52 12.88 12.81
C HIS A 77 -7.85 13.48 12.31
N ALA A 78 -8.32 13.04 11.15
CA ALA A 78 -9.60 13.50 10.59
C ALA A 78 -10.80 12.65 11.07
N GLY A 79 -10.58 11.68 11.95
CA GLY A 79 -11.66 10.84 12.50
C GLY A 79 -12.07 9.66 11.63
N LEU A 80 -11.34 9.41 10.54
CA LEU A 80 -11.52 8.20 9.73
C LEU A 80 -10.68 7.05 10.30
N ILE A 81 -11.06 5.83 9.99
CA ILE A 81 -10.24 4.65 10.28
C ILE A 81 -9.30 4.41 9.10
N ASP A 82 -8.02 4.27 9.44
CA ASP A 82 -6.97 3.82 8.56
C ASP A 82 -6.32 2.55 9.14
N PHE A 83 -5.59 1.81 8.31
CA PHE A 83 -4.79 0.67 8.74
C PHE A 83 -3.47 0.62 7.97
N THR A 84 -2.51 -0.09 8.56
CA THR A 84 -1.25 -0.42 7.90
C THR A 84 -1.05 -1.92 7.88
N ALA A 85 -0.45 -2.43 6.78
CA ALA A 85 0.00 -3.80 6.64
C ALA A 85 1.44 -3.79 6.11
N ASP A 86 2.36 -4.44 6.82
CA ASP A 86 3.76 -4.48 6.41
C ASP A 86 3.95 -5.33 5.16
N ILE A 87 4.75 -4.86 4.22
CA ILE A 87 5.21 -5.63 3.06
C ILE A 87 6.60 -6.17 3.40
N LYS A 88 6.73 -7.51 3.45
CA LYS A 88 7.98 -8.19 3.81
C LYS A 88 8.40 -9.23 2.78
N ILE A 89 9.71 -9.33 2.55
CA ILE A 89 10.32 -10.41 1.79
C ILE A 89 11.17 -11.24 2.77
N GLY A 90 10.66 -12.42 3.14
CA GLY A 90 11.20 -13.14 4.28
C GLY A 90 11.10 -12.27 5.55
N ASP A 91 12.24 -12.01 6.19
CA ASP A 91 12.31 -11.15 7.39
C ASP A 91 12.62 -9.66 7.06
N HIS A 92 12.80 -9.32 5.78
CA HIS A 92 13.15 -7.96 5.38
C HIS A 92 11.89 -7.12 5.16
N PHE A 93 11.78 -6.02 5.90
CA PHE A 93 10.77 -5.00 5.67
C PHE A 93 11.10 -4.23 4.39
N ILE A 94 10.14 -4.11 3.47
CA ILE A 94 10.30 -3.42 2.18
C ILE A 94 9.47 -2.13 2.16
N GLY A 95 8.39 -2.11 2.89
CA GLY A 95 7.45 -1.00 2.92
C GLY A 95 6.16 -1.41 3.59
N LYS A 96 5.13 -0.62 3.42
CA LYS A 96 3.80 -0.93 3.98
C LYS A 96 2.68 -0.50 3.05
N LEU A 97 1.58 -1.20 3.12
CA LEU A 97 0.29 -0.69 2.66
C LEU A 97 -0.28 0.25 3.72
N VAL A 98 -0.84 1.35 3.26
CA VAL A 98 -1.70 2.21 4.07
C VAL A 98 -3.07 2.18 3.41
N GLY A 99 -4.05 1.66 4.11
CA GLY A 99 -5.43 1.59 3.65
C GLY A 99 -6.35 2.33 4.60
N GLY A 100 -7.51 2.79 4.10
CA GLY A 100 -8.42 3.48 4.98
C GLY A 100 -9.42 4.36 4.26
N GLN A 101 -9.62 5.54 4.84
CA GLN A 101 -10.64 6.50 4.44
C GLN A 101 -12.06 5.92 4.60
N VAL A 102 -12.29 5.22 5.71
CA VAL A 102 -13.59 4.64 6.02
C VAL A 102 -14.08 5.10 7.40
N LEU A 103 -15.38 5.07 7.59
CA LEU A 103 -16.04 5.37 8.85
C LEU A 103 -16.61 4.08 9.46
N PRO A 104 -16.48 3.85 10.79
CA PRO A 104 -17.06 2.69 11.45
C PRO A 104 -18.58 2.80 11.65
N GLN A 105 -19.12 3.99 11.48
CA GLN A 105 -20.52 4.36 11.64
C GLN A 105 -20.81 5.64 10.84
N PRO A 106 -22.08 6.03 10.64
CA PRO A 106 -22.43 7.30 10.02
C PRO A 106 -21.70 8.47 10.70
N PRO A 107 -21.24 9.47 9.91
CA PRO A 107 -20.44 10.57 10.44
C PRO A 107 -21.23 11.46 11.42
N ASP A 108 -20.54 11.95 12.45
CA ASP A 108 -20.99 13.08 13.26
C ASP A 108 -20.66 14.38 12.49
N GLU A 109 -21.66 14.94 11.81
CA GLU A 109 -21.47 16.13 10.98
C GLU A 109 -20.95 17.33 11.78
N GLU A 110 -21.36 17.50 13.04
CA GLU A 110 -20.88 18.60 13.88
C GLU A 110 -19.37 18.50 14.10
N HIS A 111 -18.87 17.29 14.38
CA HIS A 111 -17.43 17.04 14.51
C HIS A 111 -16.67 17.43 13.25
N PHE A 112 -17.16 17.00 12.07
CA PHE A 112 -16.48 17.28 10.79
C PHE A 112 -16.58 18.74 10.38
N ARG A 113 -17.68 19.44 10.68
CA ARG A 113 -17.79 20.89 10.48
C ARG A 113 -16.78 21.66 11.32
N ASN A 114 -16.61 21.28 12.59
CA ASN A 114 -15.63 21.91 13.47
C ASN A 114 -14.20 21.65 12.96
N LEU A 115 -13.89 20.43 12.49
CA LEU A 115 -12.60 20.11 11.87
C LEU A 115 -12.35 20.93 10.60
N ALA A 116 -13.37 21.12 9.75
CA ALA A 116 -13.25 21.96 8.56
C ALA A 116 -12.84 23.38 8.91
N VAL A 117 -13.50 23.99 9.90
CA VAL A 117 -13.16 25.34 10.40
C VAL A 117 -11.72 25.38 10.92
N GLU A 118 -11.30 24.37 11.70
CA GLU A 118 -9.94 24.27 12.24
C GLU A 118 -8.89 24.19 11.12
N LEU A 119 -9.18 23.50 10.03
CA LEU A 119 -8.29 23.32 8.90
C LEU A 119 -8.38 24.46 7.86
N GLY A 120 -9.33 25.39 8.02
CA GLY A 120 -9.56 26.48 7.07
C GLY A 120 -10.25 26.02 5.77
N ILE A 121 -11.07 24.98 5.86
CA ILE A 121 -11.87 24.41 4.75
C ILE A 121 -13.30 24.94 4.88
N ASP A 122 -13.98 25.14 3.74
CA ASP A 122 -15.41 25.43 3.77
C ASP A 122 -16.19 24.23 4.37
N PRO A 123 -16.96 24.42 5.46
CA PRO A 123 -17.64 23.32 6.13
C PRO A 123 -18.70 22.62 5.27
N ASP A 124 -19.37 23.34 4.38
CA ASP A 124 -20.41 22.73 3.55
C ASP A 124 -19.79 21.88 2.45
N GLU A 125 -18.74 22.36 1.78
CA GLU A 125 -17.98 21.56 0.82
C GLU A 125 -17.34 20.32 1.48
N TYR A 126 -16.82 20.46 2.71
CA TYR A 126 -16.21 19.35 3.43
C TYR A 126 -17.21 18.26 3.80
N ILE A 127 -18.42 18.64 4.24
CA ILE A 127 -19.51 17.70 4.52
C ILE A 127 -20.05 17.07 3.24
N GLU A 128 -20.13 17.80 2.12
CA GLU A 128 -20.48 17.22 0.83
C GLU A 128 -19.47 16.11 0.43
N ALA A 129 -18.18 16.39 0.51
CA ALA A 129 -17.14 15.41 0.22
C ALA A 129 -17.14 14.21 1.20
N LEU A 130 -17.57 14.40 2.44
CA LEU A 130 -17.69 13.34 3.44
C LEU A 130 -18.75 12.29 3.06
N GLN A 131 -19.75 12.64 2.26
CA GLN A 131 -20.77 11.68 1.80
C GLN A 131 -20.20 10.56 0.91
N ASP A 132 -19.05 10.79 0.28
CA ASP A 132 -18.35 9.78 -0.53
C ASP A 132 -17.51 8.79 0.31
N ILE A 133 -17.37 9.05 1.61
CA ILE A 133 -16.65 8.17 2.51
C ILE A 133 -17.47 6.93 2.83
N THR A 134 -16.91 5.78 2.55
CA THR A 134 -17.57 4.50 2.80
C THR A 134 -17.73 4.23 4.30
N VAL A 135 -18.95 3.81 4.69
CA VAL A 135 -19.22 3.35 6.06
C VAL A 135 -19.11 1.82 6.09
N ARG A 136 -18.27 1.30 6.98
CA ARG A 136 -18.04 -0.15 7.21
C ARG A 136 -17.95 -0.41 8.70
N THR A 137 -18.45 -1.55 9.12
CA THR A 137 -18.30 -1.96 10.52
C THR A 137 -16.81 -2.15 10.87
N GLU A 138 -16.45 -1.96 12.13
CA GLU A 138 -15.07 -2.18 12.59
C GLU A 138 -14.58 -3.61 12.30
N GLU A 139 -15.49 -4.59 12.38
CA GLU A 139 -15.19 -5.99 12.03
C GLU A 139 -14.80 -6.14 10.54
N GLU A 140 -15.58 -5.53 9.62
CA GLU A 140 -15.26 -5.55 8.19
C GLU A 140 -13.94 -4.84 7.87
N ILE A 141 -13.65 -3.73 8.55
CA ILE A 141 -12.40 -2.99 8.37
C ILE A 141 -11.21 -3.83 8.82
N ARG A 142 -11.28 -4.46 10.00
CA ARG A 142 -10.24 -5.34 10.52
C ARG A 142 -10.03 -6.58 9.66
N ALA A 143 -11.13 -7.18 9.17
CA ALA A 143 -11.07 -8.33 8.26
C ALA A 143 -10.41 -7.94 6.93
N SER A 144 -10.75 -6.78 6.37
CA SER A 144 -10.14 -6.27 5.14
C SER A 144 -8.65 -5.99 5.30
N ALA A 145 -8.24 -5.35 6.40
CA ALA A 145 -6.84 -5.09 6.72
C ALA A 145 -6.04 -6.39 6.82
N LYS A 146 -6.56 -7.38 7.54
CA LYS A 146 -5.92 -8.69 7.71
C LYS A 146 -5.82 -9.45 6.39
N LEU A 147 -6.90 -9.46 5.60
CA LEU A 147 -6.91 -10.12 4.29
C LEU A 147 -5.87 -9.51 3.35
N LEU A 148 -5.78 -8.19 3.30
CA LEU A 148 -4.77 -7.49 2.49
C LEU A 148 -3.35 -7.81 2.93
N ASP A 149 -3.09 -7.79 4.24
CA ASP A 149 -1.79 -8.16 4.80
C ASP A 149 -1.38 -9.59 4.38
N GLU A 150 -2.26 -10.55 4.56
CA GLU A 150 -2.01 -11.96 4.20
C GLU A 150 -1.81 -12.13 2.68
N VAL A 151 -2.72 -11.60 1.84
CA VAL A 151 -2.66 -11.77 0.38
C VAL A 151 -1.42 -11.11 -0.20
N VAL A 152 -1.14 -9.87 0.17
CA VAL A 152 0.01 -9.13 -0.36
C VAL A 152 1.32 -9.82 0.01
N ASN A 153 1.48 -10.24 1.27
CA ASN A 153 2.69 -10.93 1.69
C ASN A 153 2.85 -12.30 1.03
N ILE A 154 1.78 -13.07 0.82
CA ILE A 154 1.84 -14.33 0.06
C ILE A 154 2.30 -14.07 -1.38
N VAL A 155 1.71 -13.09 -2.06
CA VAL A 155 2.02 -12.80 -3.46
C VAL A 155 3.44 -12.26 -3.61
N VAL A 156 3.85 -11.31 -2.76
CA VAL A 156 5.21 -10.74 -2.77
C VAL A 156 6.26 -11.83 -2.54
N ASN A 157 6.10 -12.67 -1.52
CA ASN A 157 7.05 -13.74 -1.24
C ASN A 157 7.06 -14.82 -2.32
N SER A 158 5.91 -15.18 -2.89
CA SER A 158 5.82 -16.13 -4.00
C SER A 158 6.59 -15.64 -5.23
N GLN A 159 6.45 -14.39 -5.61
CA GLN A 159 7.17 -13.81 -6.74
C GLN A 159 8.68 -13.70 -6.47
N TYR A 160 9.06 -13.33 -5.25
CA TYR A 160 10.47 -13.31 -4.86
C TYR A 160 11.15 -14.68 -4.97
N VAL A 161 10.48 -15.74 -4.51
CA VAL A 161 10.99 -17.10 -4.64
C VAL A 161 11.14 -17.49 -6.11
N ARG A 162 10.10 -17.24 -6.92
CA ARG A 162 10.15 -17.51 -8.36
C ARG A 162 11.32 -16.79 -9.05
N LYS A 163 11.53 -15.52 -8.74
CA LYS A 163 12.62 -14.73 -9.31
C LYS A 163 14.00 -15.31 -8.92
N LYS A 164 14.17 -15.73 -7.68
CA LYS A 164 15.40 -16.40 -7.24
C LYS A 164 15.66 -17.71 -7.98
N ASP A 165 14.62 -18.51 -8.20
CA ASP A 165 14.73 -19.75 -8.94
C ASP A 165 15.12 -19.49 -10.41
N GLU A 166 14.53 -18.48 -11.06
CA GLU A 166 14.91 -18.06 -12.41
C GLU A 166 16.37 -17.61 -12.50
N ASP A 167 16.84 -16.79 -11.55
CA ASP A 167 18.23 -16.33 -11.49
C ASP A 167 19.21 -17.51 -11.28
N LEU A 168 18.85 -18.48 -10.46
CA LEU A 168 19.65 -19.68 -10.22
C LEU A 168 19.75 -20.55 -11.48
N ILE A 169 18.64 -20.76 -12.18
CA ILE A 169 18.62 -21.51 -13.46
C ILE A 169 19.54 -20.83 -14.47
N LEU A 170 19.47 -19.51 -14.60
CA LEU A 170 20.33 -18.76 -15.52
C LEU A 170 21.82 -18.94 -15.20
N ILE A 171 22.20 -18.94 -13.90
CA ILE A 171 23.57 -19.19 -13.47
C ILE A 171 24.01 -20.61 -13.85
N PHE A 172 23.18 -21.62 -13.62
CA PHE A 172 23.49 -23.01 -14.00
C PHE A 172 23.67 -23.17 -15.51
N ASP A 173 22.80 -22.56 -16.33
CA ASP A 173 22.92 -22.62 -17.79
C ASP A 173 24.24 -22.01 -18.26
N GLN A 174 24.65 -20.86 -17.70
CA GLN A 174 25.92 -20.22 -18.01
C GLN A 174 27.14 -21.12 -17.62
N GLU A 175 27.09 -21.84 -16.50
CA GLU A 175 28.15 -22.74 -16.09
C GLU A 175 28.21 -24.01 -16.97
N ILE A 176 27.06 -24.53 -17.41
CA ILE A 176 26.98 -25.63 -18.37
C ILE A 176 27.59 -25.23 -19.72
N ASP A 177 27.29 -24.04 -20.21
CA ASP A 177 27.84 -23.54 -21.47
C ASP A 177 29.38 -23.43 -21.39
N LYS A 178 29.90 -22.83 -20.31
CA LYS A 178 31.36 -22.76 -20.08
C LYS A 178 32.02 -24.14 -20.02
N ALA A 179 31.41 -25.09 -19.33
CA ALA A 179 31.91 -26.45 -19.26
C ALA A 179 31.87 -27.13 -20.65
N SER A 180 30.84 -26.92 -21.43
CA SER A 180 30.70 -27.44 -22.80
C SER A 180 31.77 -26.90 -23.72
N ASP A 181 32.11 -25.62 -23.64
CA ASP A 181 33.15 -25.00 -24.46
C ASP A 181 34.53 -25.52 -24.07
N LEU A 182 34.84 -25.73 -22.77
CA LEU A 182 36.06 -26.34 -22.31
C LEU A 182 36.22 -27.78 -22.84
N ILE A 183 35.14 -28.57 -22.84
CA ILE A 183 35.15 -29.94 -23.38
C ILE A 183 35.45 -29.93 -24.89
N ARG A 184 34.89 -29.01 -25.64
CA ARG A 184 35.15 -28.84 -27.09
C ARG A 184 36.61 -28.49 -27.34
N GLU A 185 37.19 -27.58 -26.56
CA GLU A 185 38.61 -27.21 -26.67
C GLU A 185 39.55 -28.38 -26.38
N ILE A 186 39.20 -29.22 -25.39
CA ILE A 186 40.01 -30.42 -25.04
C ILE A 186 39.93 -31.49 -26.15
N ASN A 187 38.72 -31.70 -26.71
CA ASN A 187 38.51 -32.74 -27.72
C ASN A 187 38.92 -32.30 -29.15
N GLY A 188 39.13 -31.00 -29.37
CA GLY A 188 39.56 -30.46 -30.67
C GLY A 188 41.10 -30.39 -30.82
N LYS A 189 41.85 -30.82 -29.80
CA LYS A 189 43.31 -30.99 -29.86
C LYS A 189 43.65 -32.45 -30.08
#